data_852242c8d6a2350fe091f6ed298d6c85
#
_entry.id   852242c8d6a2350fe091f6ed298d6c85
#
_cell.length_a   1.000
_cell.length_b   1.000
_cell.length_c   1.000
_cell.angle_alpha   90.00
_cell.angle_beta   90.00
_cell.angle_gamma   90.00
#
_symmetry.space_group_name_H-M   'P 1'
#
loop_
_entity.id
_entity.type
_entity.pdbx_description
1 polymer ?
#
loop_
_entity_poly.entity_id
_entity_poly.type
_entity_poly.pdbx_seq_one_letter_code
_entity_poly.pdbx_strand_id
1 'polypeptide(L)'
;PDGMPRLNEAAMKVYDNMIAEADKQGLRLILPFIDHWWWWGGREQLASFYHEKPEDFYRTDSKTFQAYLDVIRQFITRTNTITGRHYYDEKAIMAWETGNELEDTNADFLHQTSAWIRKWAPHQLVVDGTYKKVNDFALSDPNVDIISNHYYTNANNNHPGQVRKDLEAIGGKKVYLVGEFGLLDQKDLNAIMQSIVHTEVNGVQAAGGFIWGFRGHRHDGGFYWHKEYTGHYSYHLPGFPDEGKANQEMEVVNLVRTAAAQMAGLSKVPDLPVPEAPRLRESDSPFAINWMGSPVGRYYDVERAVQPQGPWTRVGKDISDGKNEWDPSKMSLFRDNYRSLTLGQTYYYRVIAKNESGQSAPSNVIRLKHMQKNLPPVITLQDMLSTTVDKGVQLNAAWQDDNLPGPKVSVAWSHDGKNNVHFCNSSKEETRVWFSAPGDYALTFTADDGLLESSKTINVSVKPAVRPVPADYCSFGSGTMDVSKGTLNSIKSEKDTLAIGEDGFLGPFAHDGDSVSWQVSAPWDGKFTLHVKFNGKWGSKKNSFIVNDGTPVSIEFPQTDEKGKTIVVPVSLKEGGNTISFGKFTGDWGYMFIKSIEVTAE
;
A
#
# COMPACT_ATOMS: atom_id res chain seq x y z
N PRO A 1 -2.98 36.37 -2.37
CA PRO A 1 -2.55 36.88 -3.65
C PRO A 1 -3.69 37.70 -4.28
N ASP A 2 -3.35 38.86 -4.85
CA ASP A 2 -4.33 39.78 -5.44
C ASP A 2 -4.68 39.39 -6.88
N GLY A 3 -4.31 38.20 -7.34
CA GLY A 3 -4.48 37.73 -8.70
C GLY A 3 -5.30 36.47 -8.85
N MET A 4 -5.75 36.20 -10.07
CA MET A 4 -6.40 34.95 -10.42
C MET A 4 -5.37 33.80 -10.45
N PRO A 5 -5.76 32.56 -10.12
CA PRO A 5 -4.86 31.42 -10.15
C PRO A 5 -4.34 31.18 -11.56
N ARG A 6 -3.13 30.65 -11.67
CA ARG A 6 -2.53 30.27 -12.94
C ARG A 6 -2.27 28.78 -12.98
N LEU A 7 -2.52 28.18 -14.13
CA LEU A 7 -2.21 26.78 -14.36
C LEU A 7 -0.69 26.56 -14.31
N ASN A 8 -0.27 25.46 -13.68
CA ASN A 8 1.13 25.05 -13.67
C ASN A 8 1.51 24.50 -15.05
N GLU A 9 2.36 25.22 -15.78
CA GLU A 9 2.72 24.87 -17.15
C GLU A 9 3.42 23.50 -17.28
N ALA A 10 4.20 23.09 -16.29
CA ALA A 10 4.83 21.77 -16.29
C ALA A 10 3.79 20.66 -16.19
N ALA A 11 2.79 20.81 -15.32
CA ALA A 11 1.67 19.88 -15.21
C ALA A 11 0.81 19.91 -16.48
N MET A 12 0.55 21.08 -17.04
CA MET A 12 -0.26 21.19 -18.25
C MET A 12 0.36 20.52 -19.47
N LYS A 13 1.69 20.46 -19.57
CA LYS A 13 2.36 19.68 -20.63
C LYS A 13 2.11 18.17 -20.50
N VAL A 14 1.92 17.67 -19.27
CA VAL A 14 1.50 16.28 -19.07
C VAL A 14 0.09 16.05 -19.57
N TYR A 15 -0.83 16.99 -19.29
CA TYR A 15 -2.19 16.96 -19.85
C TYR A 15 -2.17 17.05 -21.40
N ASP A 16 -1.36 17.92 -21.98
CA ASP A 16 -1.20 18.02 -23.44
C ASP A 16 -0.83 16.67 -24.05
N ASN A 17 0.14 15.97 -23.44
CA ASN A 17 0.57 14.66 -23.90
C ASN A 17 -0.52 13.59 -23.71
N MET A 18 -1.20 13.58 -22.56
CA MET A 18 -2.29 12.64 -22.27
C MET A 18 -3.43 12.81 -23.30
N ILE A 19 -3.83 14.03 -23.62
CA ILE A 19 -4.89 14.31 -24.58
C ILE A 19 -4.47 13.90 -26.00
N ALA A 20 -3.25 14.21 -26.41
CA ALA A 20 -2.72 13.83 -27.71
C ALA A 20 -2.63 12.30 -27.87
N GLU A 21 -2.17 11.59 -26.85
CA GLU A 21 -2.10 10.14 -26.87
C GLU A 21 -3.50 9.49 -26.81
N ALA A 22 -4.43 10.04 -26.06
CA ALA A 22 -5.82 9.58 -26.03
C ALA A 22 -6.47 9.70 -27.42
N ASP A 23 -6.27 10.81 -28.15
CA ASP A 23 -6.78 10.98 -29.51
C ASP A 23 -6.20 9.91 -30.46
N LYS A 24 -4.90 9.68 -30.38
CA LYS A 24 -4.17 8.68 -31.18
C LYS A 24 -4.68 7.24 -30.91
N GLN A 25 -4.99 6.93 -29.65
CA GLN A 25 -5.52 5.63 -29.23
C GLN A 25 -7.05 5.49 -29.42
N GLY A 26 -7.74 6.53 -29.87
CA GLY A 26 -9.20 6.53 -30.04
C GLY A 26 -9.98 6.62 -28.72
N LEU A 27 -9.32 6.97 -27.62
CA LEU A 27 -9.95 7.13 -26.31
C LEU A 27 -10.72 8.46 -26.23
N ARG A 28 -11.72 8.50 -25.36
CA ARG A 28 -12.48 9.71 -25.01
C ARG A 28 -12.35 9.97 -23.52
N LEU A 29 -12.07 11.21 -23.18
CA LEU A 29 -11.77 11.67 -21.83
C LEU A 29 -12.96 12.45 -21.27
N ILE A 30 -13.23 12.25 -20.00
CA ILE A 30 -14.04 13.12 -19.13
C ILE A 30 -13.05 13.76 -18.16
N LEU A 31 -12.97 15.07 -18.14
CA LEU A 31 -11.98 15.81 -17.37
C LEU A 31 -12.66 16.66 -16.29
N PRO A 32 -12.49 16.35 -15.00
CA PRO A 32 -12.96 17.18 -13.89
C PRO A 32 -12.03 18.38 -13.70
N PHE A 33 -12.60 19.55 -13.33
CA PHE A 33 -11.84 20.77 -13.12
C PHE A 33 -11.26 20.90 -11.72
N ILE A 34 -11.88 20.32 -10.71
CA ILE A 34 -11.52 20.46 -9.30
C ILE A 34 -11.98 19.25 -8.51
N ASP A 35 -11.37 19.03 -7.33
CA ASP A 35 -11.79 18.01 -6.39
C ASP A 35 -12.52 18.65 -5.20
N HIS A 36 -13.56 17.97 -4.68
CA HIS A 36 -14.20 18.36 -3.42
C HIS A 36 -13.24 18.21 -2.22
N TRP A 37 -12.38 17.18 -2.29
CA TRP A 37 -11.51 16.79 -1.21
C TRP A 37 -10.23 17.63 -1.19
N TRP A 38 -9.49 17.55 -0.09
CA TRP A 38 -8.28 18.35 0.15
C TRP A 38 -7.05 17.92 -0.67
N TRP A 39 -7.05 16.69 -1.16
CA TRP A 39 -5.91 16.19 -1.96
C TRP A 39 -5.86 16.84 -3.36
N TRP A 40 -4.66 16.88 -3.91
CA TRP A 40 -4.36 17.41 -5.24
C TRP A 40 -4.87 18.84 -5.51
N GLY A 41 -4.93 19.65 -4.45
CA GLY A 41 -5.28 21.04 -4.60
C GLY A 41 -6.77 21.28 -4.84
N GLY A 42 -7.65 20.52 -4.22
CA GLY A 42 -9.09 20.66 -4.31
C GLY A 42 -9.64 22.02 -3.88
N ARG A 43 -10.98 22.09 -3.71
CA ARG A 43 -11.68 23.35 -3.34
C ARG A 43 -11.10 24.04 -2.11
N GLU A 44 -10.58 23.26 -1.15
CA GLU A 44 -9.99 23.79 0.08
C GLU A 44 -8.73 24.63 -0.20
N GLN A 45 -7.83 24.12 -1.07
CA GLN A 45 -6.64 24.86 -1.45
C GLN A 45 -7.02 26.11 -2.26
N LEU A 46 -7.98 26.02 -3.18
CA LEU A 46 -8.43 27.18 -3.95
C LEU A 46 -9.02 28.27 -3.03
N ALA A 47 -9.86 27.90 -2.05
CA ALA A 47 -10.43 28.82 -1.08
C ALA A 47 -9.35 29.49 -0.20
N SER A 48 -8.32 28.72 0.18
CA SER A 48 -7.22 29.23 1.01
C SER A 48 -6.45 30.39 0.36
N PHE A 49 -6.37 30.42 -0.96
CA PHE A 49 -5.71 31.52 -1.70
C PHE A 49 -6.41 32.87 -1.52
N TYR A 50 -7.69 32.85 -1.18
CA TYR A 50 -8.55 34.04 -0.99
C TYR A 50 -8.92 34.27 0.46
N HIS A 51 -8.38 33.49 1.39
CA HIS A 51 -8.72 33.51 2.82
C HIS A 51 -10.22 33.26 3.06
N GLU A 52 -10.85 32.48 2.19
CA GLU A 52 -12.22 32.01 2.30
C GLU A 52 -12.27 30.57 2.85
N LYS A 53 -13.45 30.16 3.32
CA LYS A 53 -13.66 28.78 3.79
C LYS A 53 -13.91 27.84 2.61
N PRO A 54 -13.65 26.53 2.74
CA PRO A 54 -13.94 25.57 1.67
C PRO A 54 -15.41 25.58 1.20
N GLU A 55 -16.36 25.87 2.11
CA GLU A 55 -17.80 25.95 1.81
C GLU A 55 -18.13 27.15 0.90
N ASP A 56 -17.35 28.23 0.96
CA ASP A 56 -17.54 29.42 0.12
C ASP A 56 -17.32 29.11 -1.37
N PHE A 57 -16.66 28.00 -1.70
CA PHE A 57 -16.52 27.51 -3.08
C PHE A 57 -17.88 27.37 -3.79
N TYR A 58 -18.93 26.96 -3.08
CA TYR A 58 -20.27 26.78 -3.65
C TYR A 58 -21.13 28.05 -3.67
N ARG A 59 -20.60 29.15 -3.20
CA ARG A 59 -21.27 30.46 -3.23
C ARG A 59 -20.84 31.25 -4.47
N THR A 60 -21.79 31.52 -5.33
CA THR A 60 -21.53 32.18 -6.62
C THR A 60 -21.04 33.62 -6.52
N ASP A 61 -21.19 34.27 -5.36
CA ASP A 61 -20.66 35.61 -5.04
C ASP A 61 -19.27 35.59 -4.41
N SER A 62 -18.68 34.41 -4.12
CA SER A 62 -17.36 34.28 -3.51
C SER A 62 -16.21 34.54 -4.50
N LYS A 63 -15.06 34.93 -3.97
CA LYS A 63 -13.83 35.07 -4.76
C LYS A 63 -13.34 33.71 -5.25
N THR A 64 -13.50 32.67 -4.41
CA THR A 64 -13.14 31.28 -4.75
C THR A 64 -13.91 30.79 -5.97
N PHE A 65 -15.23 31.05 -6.02
CA PHE A 65 -16.04 30.66 -7.19
C PHE A 65 -15.62 31.43 -8.46
N GLN A 66 -15.35 32.73 -8.36
CA GLN A 66 -14.88 33.51 -9.50
C GLN A 66 -13.50 33.01 -10.02
N ALA A 67 -12.61 32.64 -9.11
CA ALA A 67 -11.33 32.04 -9.43
C ALA A 67 -11.50 30.66 -10.11
N TYR A 68 -12.45 29.86 -9.64
CA TYR A 68 -12.79 28.58 -10.24
C TYR A 68 -13.30 28.74 -11.68
N LEU A 69 -14.17 29.69 -11.95
CA LEU A 69 -14.62 30.00 -13.31
C LEU A 69 -13.46 30.42 -14.21
N ASP A 70 -12.46 31.16 -13.69
CA ASP A 70 -11.27 31.52 -14.45
C ASP A 70 -10.36 30.31 -14.71
N VAL A 71 -10.21 29.38 -13.78
CA VAL A 71 -9.51 28.10 -13.99
C VAL A 71 -10.18 27.31 -15.11
N ILE A 72 -11.51 27.16 -15.09
CA ILE A 72 -12.27 26.51 -16.17
C ILE A 72 -11.93 27.14 -17.52
N ARG A 73 -11.99 28.48 -17.60
CA ARG A 73 -11.67 29.20 -18.85
C ARG A 73 -10.24 28.91 -19.31
N GLN A 74 -9.25 29.00 -18.40
CA GLN A 74 -7.86 28.75 -18.73
C GLN A 74 -7.64 27.33 -19.28
N PHE A 75 -8.27 26.32 -18.66
CA PHE A 75 -8.21 24.94 -19.14
C PHE A 75 -8.82 24.80 -20.55
N ILE A 76 -10.05 25.21 -20.71
CA ILE A 76 -10.80 25.02 -21.95
C ILE A 76 -10.14 25.75 -23.13
N THR A 77 -9.63 26.97 -22.90
CA THR A 77 -9.01 27.79 -23.95
C THR A 77 -7.52 27.52 -24.17
N ARG A 78 -6.91 26.61 -23.40
CA ARG A 78 -5.51 26.25 -23.56
C ARG A 78 -5.26 25.69 -24.96
N THR A 79 -4.13 26.08 -25.56
CA THR A 79 -3.62 25.43 -26.76
C THR A 79 -2.71 24.27 -26.35
N ASN A 80 -3.03 23.09 -26.79
CA ASN A 80 -2.21 21.89 -26.60
C ASN A 80 -0.88 22.06 -27.35
N THR A 81 0.23 21.94 -26.63
CA THR A 81 1.58 22.16 -27.18
C THR A 81 2.03 21.06 -28.15
N ILE A 82 1.33 19.92 -28.21
CA ILE A 82 1.64 18.79 -29.08
C ILE A 82 0.77 18.82 -30.34
N THR A 83 -0.55 18.99 -30.18
CA THR A 83 -1.50 18.95 -31.31
C THR A 83 -1.70 20.32 -31.98
N GLY A 84 -1.38 21.40 -31.27
CA GLY A 84 -1.62 22.78 -31.72
C GLY A 84 -3.10 23.20 -31.68
N ARG A 85 -4.02 22.35 -31.23
CA ARG A 85 -5.45 22.65 -31.10
C ARG A 85 -5.77 23.22 -29.71
N HIS A 86 -6.82 23.99 -29.62
CA HIS A 86 -7.38 24.35 -28.33
C HIS A 86 -8.08 23.14 -27.69
N TYR A 87 -8.12 23.09 -26.34
CA TYR A 87 -8.77 21.97 -25.66
C TYR A 87 -10.25 21.85 -26.01
N TYR A 88 -10.95 22.95 -26.25
CA TYR A 88 -12.35 22.92 -26.73
C TYR A 88 -12.52 22.33 -28.15
N ASP A 89 -11.43 22.18 -28.91
CA ASP A 89 -11.40 21.56 -30.24
C ASP A 89 -10.74 20.17 -30.23
N GLU A 90 -10.29 19.69 -29.06
CA GLU A 90 -9.66 18.38 -28.95
C GLU A 90 -10.71 17.27 -29.01
N LYS A 91 -10.60 16.39 -29.98
CA LYS A 91 -11.53 15.27 -30.19
C LYS A 91 -11.48 14.24 -29.04
N ALA A 92 -10.34 14.11 -28.37
CA ALA A 92 -10.20 13.23 -27.24
C ALA A 92 -11.02 13.71 -26.03
N ILE A 93 -11.25 15.01 -25.87
CA ILE A 93 -12.05 15.53 -24.77
C ILE A 93 -13.53 15.43 -25.14
N MET A 94 -14.20 14.42 -24.64
CA MET A 94 -15.63 14.19 -24.84
C MET A 94 -16.47 15.11 -23.95
N ALA A 95 -16.08 15.23 -22.69
CA ALA A 95 -16.84 15.96 -21.71
C ALA A 95 -15.96 16.66 -20.65
N TRP A 96 -16.50 17.74 -20.11
CA TRP A 96 -16.01 18.45 -18.95
C TRP A 96 -16.88 18.15 -17.76
N GLU A 97 -16.29 17.76 -16.66
CA GLU A 97 -17.00 17.51 -15.42
C GLU A 97 -16.82 18.70 -14.48
N THR A 98 -17.92 19.16 -13.86
CA THR A 98 -17.91 20.33 -12.97
C THR A 98 -16.98 20.15 -11.77
N GLY A 99 -16.59 18.96 -11.44
CA GLY A 99 -15.58 18.59 -10.47
C GLY A 99 -15.83 17.21 -9.90
N ASN A 100 -14.82 16.65 -9.25
CA ASN A 100 -14.92 15.35 -8.62
C ASN A 100 -15.65 15.44 -7.27
N GLU A 101 -16.73 14.65 -7.13
CA GLU A 101 -17.46 14.45 -5.88
C GLU A 101 -17.94 15.72 -5.16
N LEU A 102 -18.46 16.69 -5.89
CA LEU A 102 -18.93 17.96 -5.33
C LEU A 102 -20.20 17.80 -4.48
N GLU A 103 -20.05 17.41 -3.21
CA GLU A 103 -21.19 17.05 -2.31
C GLU A 103 -22.20 18.17 -2.09
N ASP A 104 -21.75 19.42 -1.99
CA ASP A 104 -22.56 20.57 -1.59
C ASP A 104 -23.03 21.39 -2.81
N THR A 105 -22.99 20.82 -4.01
CA THR A 105 -23.51 21.47 -5.22
C THR A 105 -24.95 21.92 -5.03
N ASN A 106 -25.21 23.20 -5.34
CA ASN A 106 -26.55 23.79 -5.36
C ASN A 106 -26.91 24.25 -6.78
N ALA A 107 -28.18 24.63 -6.97
CA ALA A 107 -28.71 24.98 -8.30
C ALA A 107 -27.99 26.16 -8.95
N ASP A 108 -27.71 27.24 -8.19
CA ASP A 108 -27.03 28.43 -8.71
C ASP A 108 -25.59 28.15 -9.10
N PHE A 109 -24.87 27.40 -8.27
CA PHE A 109 -23.50 26.96 -8.55
C PHE A 109 -23.44 26.12 -9.84
N LEU A 110 -24.30 25.09 -9.94
CA LEU A 110 -24.31 24.21 -11.09
C LEU A 110 -24.67 24.97 -12.37
N HIS A 111 -25.73 25.79 -12.32
CA HIS A 111 -26.19 26.54 -13.48
C HIS A 111 -25.10 27.49 -14.02
N GLN A 112 -24.47 28.28 -13.12
CA GLN A 112 -23.42 29.21 -13.55
C GLN A 112 -22.18 28.49 -14.08
N THR A 113 -21.77 27.38 -13.43
CA THR A 113 -20.63 26.57 -13.85
C THR A 113 -20.90 25.92 -15.21
N SER A 114 -22.04 25.25 -15.39
CA SER A 114 -22.41 24.56 -16.63
C SER A 114 -22.56 25.54 -17.79
N ALA A 115 -23.20 26.69 -17.56
CA ALA A 115 -23.34 27.76 -18.54
C ALA A 115 -21.97 28.34 -18.94
N TRP A 116 -21.04 28.49 -17.98
CA TRP A 116 -19.68 28.95 -18.24
C TRP A 116 -18.87 27.96 -19.08
N ILE A 117 -18.97 26.66 -18.78
CA ILE A 117 -18.36 25.60 -19.58
C ILE A 117 -18.93 25.65 -21.01
N ARG A 118 -20.24 25.67 -21.15
CA ARG A 118 -20.93 25.71 -22.44
C ARG A 118 -20.54 26.93 -23.29
N LYS A 119 -20.30 28.07 -22.65
CA LYS A 119 -19.84 29.28 -23.34
C LYS A 119 -18.48 29.09 -24.01
N TRP A 120 -17.54 28.38 -23.34
CA TRP A 120 -16.18 28.22 -23.83
C TRP A 120 -15.97 26.95 -24.64
N ALA A 121 -16.78 25.90 -24.37
CA ALA A 121 -16.72 24.60 -25.03
C ALA A 121 -18.11 24.17 -25.55
N PRO A 122 -18.68 24.87 -26.58
CA PRO A 122 -20.06 24.65 -27.00
C PRO A 122 -20.32 23.28 -27.62
N HIS A 123 -19.29 22.57 -28.07
CA HIS A 123 -19.37 21.30 -28.78
C HIS A 123 -19.00 20.06 -27.92
N GLN A 124 -18.54 20.29 -26.69
CA GLN A 124 -18.21 19.21 -25.76
C GLN A 124 -19.32 19.07 -24.72
N LEU A 125 -19.46 17.87 -24.17
CA LEU A 125 -20.50 17.58 -23.18
C LEU A 125 -20.14 18.12 -21.80
N VAL A 126 -21.16 18.30 -20.95
CA VAL A 126 -21.00 18.73 -19.56
C VAL A 126 -21.58 17.66 -18.63
N VAL A 127 -20.74 17.21 -17.68
CA VAL A 127 -21.09 16.25 -16.63
C VAL A 127 -21.35 16.99 -15.33
N ASP A 128 -22.44 16.69 -14.66
CA ASP A 128 -22.65 17.07 -13.27
C ASP A 128 -21.78 16.17 -12.37
N GLY A 129 -20.76 16.74 -11.73
CA GLY A 129 -19.85 16.04 -10.84
C GLY A 129 -20.33 15.94 -9.39
N THR A 130 -21.65 15.97 -9.17
CA THR A 130 -22.24 15.79 -7.84
C THR A 130 -22.07 14.35 -7.36
N TYR A 131 -22.00 14.18 -6.03
CA TYR A 131 -21.78 12.91 -5.36
C TYR A 131 -22.97 12.50 -4.49
N LYS A 132 -23.21 11.21 -4.36
CA LYS A 132 -24.20 10.52 -3.52
C LYS A 132 -25.64 10.54 -4.02
N LYS A 133 -26.06 11.47 -4.87
CA LYS A 133 -27.45 11.63 -5.27
C LYS A 133 -27.60 12.26 -6.66
N VAL A 134 -28.70 11.97 -7.30
CA VAL A 134 -29.19 12.70 -8.48
C VAL A 134 -29.97 13.92 -8.02
N ASN A 135 -29.62 15.10 -8.51
CA ASN A 135 -30.27 16.37 -8.15
C ASN A 135 -31.28 16.80 -9.21
N ASP A 136 -32.50 17.17 -8.79
CA ASP A 136 -33.57 17.62 -9.69
C ASP A 136 -33.17 18.88 -10.50
N PHE A 137 -32.40 19.79 -9.89
CA PHE A 137 -31.94 20.99 -10.59
C PHE A 137 -30.93 20.64 -11.72
N ALA A 138 -30.13 19.58 -11.58
CA ALA A 138 -29.25 19.11 -12.64
C ALA A 138 -30.04 18.52 -13.82
N LEU A 139 -31.14 17.81 -13.54
CA LEU A 139 -32.02 17.25 -14.57
C LEU A 139 -32.72 18.31 -15.42
N SER A 140 -32.96 19.50 -14.84
CA SER A 140 -33.62 20.62 -15.52
C SER A 140 -32.66 21.63 -16.14
N ASP A 141 -31.35 21.61 -15.80
CA ASP A 141 -30.37 22.53 -16.35
C ASP A 141 -30.09 22.22 -17.83
N PRO A 142 -30.33 23.19 -18.76
CA PRO A 142 -30.15 22.97 -20.18
C PRO A 142 -28.69 22.77 -20.62
N ASN A 143 -27.72 23.13 -19.79
CA ASN A 143 -26.29 23.03 -20.12
C ASN A 143 -25.66 21.71 -19.67
N VAL A 144 -26.32 20.96 -18.76
CA VAL A 144 -25.86 19.65 -18.30
C VAL A 144 -26.36 18.57 -19.27
N ASP A 145 -25.47 17.70 -19.73
CA ASP A 145 -25.78 16.59 -20.65
C ASP A 145 -25.82 15.24 -19.93
N ILE A 146 -24.91 15.05 -18.97
CA ILE A 146 -24.65 13.78 -18.28
C ILE A 146 -24.79 13.96 -16.79
N ILE A 147 -25.52 13.04 -16.15
CA ILE A 147 -25.58 12.89 -14.70
C ILE A 147 -24.59 11.78 -14.31
N SER A 148 -23.70 12.07 -13.38
CA SER A 148 -22.77 11.13 -12.77
C SER A 148 -23.18 10.83 -11.33
N ASN A 149 -22.92 9.61 -10.86
CA ASN A 149 -22.99 9.25 -9.45
C ASN A 149 -21.87 8.27 -9.12
N HIS A 150 -21.34 8.33 -7.88
CA HIS A 150 -20.27 7.47 -7.38
C HIS A 150 -20.80 6.53 -6.30
N TYR A 151 -20.40 5.25 -6.35
CA TYR A 151 -20.93 4.20 -5.49
C TYR A 151 -19.89 3.74 -4.49
N TYR A 152 -20.05 4.20 -3.24
CA TYR A 152 -19.16 3.88 -2.14
C TYR A 152 -19.90 3.62 -0.83
N THR A 153 -19.25 2.91 0.11
CA THR A 153 -19.84 2.50 1.39
C THR A 153 -20.27 3.71 2.24
N ASN A 154 -19.49 4.79 2.23
CA ASN A 154 -19.82 6.01 2.97
C ASN A 154 -21.07 6.74 2.45
N ALA A 155 -21.46 6.49 1.19
CA ALA A 155 -22.70 6.99 0.60
C ALA A 155 -23.87 5.99 0.72
N ASN A 156 -23.62 4.79 1.24
CA ASN A 156 -24.59 3.69 1.34
C ASN A 156 -25.32 3.37 0.04
N ASN A 157 -24.60 3.51 -1.09
CA ASN A 157 -25.13 3.31 -2.43
C ASN A 157 -24.33 2.29 -3.26
N ASN A 158 -23.35 1.60 -2.66
CA ASN A 158 -22.47 0.64 -3.32
C ASN A 158 -23.12 -0.75 -3.49
N HIS A 159 -24.29 -0.78 -4.08
CA HIS A 159 -25.04 -2.00 -4.34
C HIS A 159 -25.73 -1.96 -5.72
N PRO A 160 -25.99 -3.12 -6.35
CA PRO A 160 -26.52 -3.17 -7.72
C PRO A 160 -27.89 -2.48 -7.90
N GLY A 161 -28.72 -2.42 -6.85
CA GLY A 161 -30.02 -1.76 -6.91
C GLY A 161 -29.95 -0.24 -7.06
N GLN A 162 -28.80 0.38 -6.82
CA GLN A 162 -28.64 1.84 -6.95
C GLN A 162 -28.75 2.29 -8.42
N VAL A 163 -28.24 1.51 -9.36
CA VAL A 163 -28.33 1.83 -10.80
C VAL A 163 -29.80 2.04 -11.23
N ARG A 164 -30.70 1.17 -10.77
CA ARG A 164 -32.16 1.31 -11.06
C ARG A 164 -32.71 2.57 -10.43
N LYS A 165 -32.41 2.86 -9.17
CA LYS A 165 -32.90 4.06 -8.47
C LYS A 165 -32.47 5.34 -9.18
N ASP A 166 -31.23 5.42 -9.62
CA ASP A 166 -30.71 6.60 -10.31
C ASP A 166 -31.37 6.75 -11.70
N LEU A 167 -31.54 5.66 -12.47
CA LEU A 167 -32.24 5.67 -13.75
C LEU A 167 -33.71 6.10 -13.59
N GLU A 168 -34.41 5.63 -12.54
CA GLU A 168 -35.77 6.06 -12.21
C GLU A 168 -35.83 7.55 -11.87
N ALA A 169 -34.89 8.05 -11.06
CA ALA A 169 -34.81 9.47 -10.72
C ALA A 169 -34.55 10.35 -11.96
N ILE A 170 -33.64 9.92 -12.83
CA ILE A 170 -33.30 10.66 -14.06
C ILE A 170 -34.47 10.67 -15.05
N GLY A 171 -35.22 9.57 -15.13
CA GLY A 171 -36.44 9.47 -15.96
C GLY A 171 -36.19 9.71 -17.45
N GLY A 172 -35.03 9.39 -17.97
CA GLY A 172 -34.65 9.57 -19.37
C GLY A 172 -34.37 11.02 -19.80
N LYS A 173 -34.35 11.97 -18.89
CA LYS A 173 -34.09 13.40 -19.19
C LYS A 173 -32.64 13.69 -19.56
N LYS A 174 -31.68 12.93 -19.03
CA LYS A 174 -30.24 13.10 -19.22
C LYS A 174 -29.58 11.73 -19.43
N VAL A 175 -28.39 11.72 -19.99
CA VAL A 175 -27.54 10.53 -20.03
C VAL A 175 -27.09 10.20 -18.62
N TYR A 176 -27.09 8.92 -18.26
CA TYR A 176 -26.59 8.45 -16.96
C TYR A 176 -25.26 7.72 -17.10
N LEU A 177 -24.32 8.04 -16.22
CA LEU A 177 -23.02 7.41 -16.09
C LEU A 177 -22.79 7.05 -14.62
N VAL A 178 -22.35 5.83 -14.31
CA VAL A 178 -21.79 5.51 -13.00
C VAL A 178 -20.34 5.99 -13.02
N GLY A 179 -20.10 7.20 -12.49
CA GLY A 179 -18.80 7.90 -12.59
C GLY A 179 -17.68 7.19 -11.87
N GLU A 180 -18.01 6.59 -10.72
CA GLU A 180 -17.07 5.72 -10.00
C GLU A 180 -17.80 4.60 -9.26
N PHE A 181 -17.16 3.44 -9.19
CA PHE A 181 -17.51 2.37 -8.25
C PHE A 181 -16.27 1.52 -8.00
N GLY A 182 -16.17 0.93 -6.81
CA GLY A 182 -14.98 0.12 -6.48
C GLY A 182 -14.90 -0.24 -5.01
N LEU A 183 -13.71 -0.64 -4.57
CA LEU A 183 -13.33 -0.90 -3.17
C LEU A 183 -14.21 -1.97 -2.50
N LEU A 184 -14.60 -2.97 -3.26
CA LEU A 184 -15.43 -4.10 -2.86
C LEU A 184 -14.80 -5.41 -3.33
N ASP A 185 -15.25 -6.52 -2.74
CA ASP A 185 -14.89 -7.85 -3.20
C ASP A 185 -15.38 -8.11 -4.64
N GLN A 186 -14.69 -8.97 -5.37
CA GLN A 186 -14.96 -9.35 -6.76
C GLN A 186 -16.44 -9.67 -7.01
N LYS A 187 -17.10 -10.38 -6.09
CA LYS A 187 -18.52 -10.77 -6.21
C LYS A 187 -19.44 -9.55 -6.27
N ASP A 188 -19.23 -8.60 -5.37
CA ASP A 188 -20.08 -7.40 -5.26
C ASP A 188 -19.78 -6.41 -6.40
N LEU A 189 -18.50 -6.27 -6.79
CA LEU A 189 -18.13 -5.54 -8.00
C LEU A 189 -18.81 -6.08 -9.24
N ASN A 190 -18.82 -7.41 -9.42
CA ASN A 190 -19.51 -8.04 -10.55
C ASN A 190 -21.01 -7.76 -10.52
N ALA A 191 -21.64 -7.82 -9.35
CA ALA A 191 -23.08 -7.52 -9.25
C ALA A 191 -23.42 -6.09 -9.68
N ILE A 192 -22.59 -5.11 -9.31
CA ILE A 192 -22.73 -3.71 -9.75
C ILE A 192 -22.51 -3.61 -11.27
N MET A 193 -21.42 -4.19 -11.79
CA MET A 193 -21.13 -4.18 -13.24
C MET A 193 -22.28 -4.78 -14.07
N GLN A 194 -22.82 -5.93 -13.64
CA GLN A 194 -23.95 -6.56 -14.33
C GLN A 194 -25.22 -5.69 -14.24
N SER A 195 -25.42 -4.96 -13.14
CA SER A 195 -26.51 -3.99 -13.04
C SER A 195 -26.32 -2.81 -14.00
N ILE A 196 -25.12 -2.28 -14.15
CA ILE A 196 -24.81 -1.22 -15.13
C ILE A 196 -25.12 -1.71 -16.56
N VAL A 197 -24.72 -2.95 -16.89
CA VAL A 197 -24.89 -3.53 -18.24
C VAL A 197 -26.34 -3.83 -18.56
N HIS A 198 -27.16 -4.30 -17.60
CA HIS A 198 -28.46 -4.92 -17.88
C HIS A 198 -29.68 -4.18 -17.33
N THR A 199 -29.47 -3.17 -16.44
CA THR A 199 -30.63 -2.47 -15.89
C THR A 199 -31.20 -1.49 -16.92
N GLU A 200 -32.46 -1.69 -17.26
CA GLU A 200 -33.25 -0.81 -18.12
C GLU A 200 -34.44 -0.24 -17.34
N VAL A 201 -34.70 1.04 -17.53
CA VAL A 201 -35.87 1.74 -17.00
C VAL A 201 -36.50 2.56 -18.15
N ASN A 202 -37.71 2.23 -18.55
CA ASN A 202 -38.43 2.89 -19.64
C ASN A 202 -37.65 2.96 -20.97
N GLY A 203 -36.90 1.90 -21.31
CA GLY A 203 -36.08 1.84 -22.52
C GLY A 203 -34.74 2.58 -22.42
N VAL A 204 -34.35 3.05 -21.23
CA VAL A 204 -33.08 3.77 -20.99
C VAL A 204 -32.18 2.95 -20.08
N GLN A 205 -30.91 2.86 -20.44
CA GLN A 205 -29.84 2.20 -19.67
C GLN A 205 -28.78 3.22 -19.31
N ALA A 206 -27.90 2.86 -18.33
CA ALA A 206 -26.69 3.63 -18.09
C ALA A 206 -25.76 3.57 -19.32
N ALA A 207 -25.11 4.69 -19.65
CA ALA A 207 -24.15 4.75 -20.76
C ALA A 207 -22.86 3.99 -20.46
N GLY A 208 -22.56 3.76 -19.18
CA GLY A 208 -21.39 3.03 -18.73
C GLY A 208 -21.10 3.19 -17.25
N GLY A 209 -19.93 2.71 -16.85
CA GLY A 209 -19.41 2.93 -15.51
C GLY A 209 -17.89 2.79 -15.46
N PHE A 210 -17.26 3.52 -14.56
CA PHE A 210 -15.82 3.49 -14.34
C PHE A 210 -15.49 2.87 -12.99
N ILE A 211 -14.62 1.87 -13.01
CA ILE A 211 -14.11 1.29 -11.75
C ILE A 211 -12.98 2.16 -11.19
N TRP A 212 -13.00 2.40 -9.90
CA TRP A 212 -11.91 3.03 -9.17
C TRP A 212 -10.94 1.95 -8.65
N GLY A 213 -9.65 1.90 -9.09
CA GLY A 213 -9.16 2.68 -10.22
C GLY A 213 -7.97 1.98 -10.85
N PHE A 214 -7.75 2.26 -12.12
CA PHE A 214 -6.58 1.74 -12.83
C PHE A 214 -5.36 2.65 -12.63
N ARG A 215 -4.18 2.02 -12.46
CA ARG A 215 -2.89 2.71 -12.35
C ARG A 215 -1.96 2.25 -13.46
N GLY A 216 -1.09 3.15 -13.89
CA GLY A 216 -0.12 2.89 -14.95
C GLY A 216 1.23 2.41 -14.43
N HIS A 217 2.10 2.04 -15.37
CA HIS A 217 3.50 1.76 -15.10
C HIS A 217 4.22 3.00 -14.54
N ARG A 218 5.19 2.74 -13.68
CA ARG A 218 6.17 3.73 -13.25
C ARG A 218 7.25 3.87 -14.31
N HIS A 219 7.78 5.09 -14.47
CA HIS A 219 8.85 5.36 -15.43
C HIS A 219 10.17 4.65 -15.10
N ASP A 220 10.36 4.26 -13.84
CA ASP A 220 11.55 3.58 -13.29
C ASP A 220 11.37 2.07 -13.12
N GLY A 221 10.17 1.54 -13.40
CA GLY A 221 9.83 0.12 -13.39
C GLY A 221 8.69 -0.23 -12.43
N GLY A 222 8.03 -1.35 -12.67
CA GLY A 222 6.85 -1.78 -11.94
C GLY A 222 5.64 -0.86 -12.14
N PHE A 223 4.72 -0.88 -11.18
CA PHE A 223 3.48 -0.11 -11.23
C PHE A 223 3.31 0.80 -10.03
N TYR A 224 2.45 1.81 -10.17
CA TYR A 224 1.92 2.56 -9.05
C TYR A 224 0.86 1.73 -8.35
N TRP A 225 1.17 1.23 -7.16
CA TRP A 225 0.24 0.54 -6.29
C TRP A 225 -0.28 1.52 -5.25
N HIS A 226 -1.59 1.70 -5.22
CA HIS A 226 -2.24 2.54 -4.23
C HIS A 226 -3.18 1.68 -3.40
N LYS A 227 -3.00 1.72 -2.07
CA LYS A 227 -3.85 1.03 -1.13
C LYS A 227 -4.89 1.99 -0.59
N GLU A 228 -6.14 1.61 -0.69
CA GLU A 228 -7.28 2.39 -0.20
C GLU A 228 -7.58 2.07 1.28
N TYR A 229 -8.36 2.94 1.92
CA TYR A 229 -8.76 2.80 3.32
C TYR A 229 -9.53 1.50 3.63
N THR A 230 -10.16 0.91 2.64
CA THR A 230 -10.86 -0.39 2.74
C THR A 230 -9.94 -1.60 2.67
N GLY A 231 -8.65 -1.41 2.47
CA GLY A 231 -7.68 -2.49 2.26
C GLY A 231 -7.54 -2.97 0.82
N HIS A 232 -8.38 -2.52 -0.11
CA HIS A 232 -8.26 -2.82 -1.53
C HIS A 232 -7.14 -2.00 -2.18
N TYR A 233 -6.59 -2.54 -3.26
CA TYR A 233 -5.55 -1.88 -4.06
C TYR A 233 -6.08 -1.46 -5.42
N SER A 234 -5.41 -0.51 -6.05
CA SER A 234 -5.63 -0.17 -7.46
C SER A 234 -5.41 -1.36 -8.37
N TYR A 235 -6.06 -1.34 -9.52
CA TYR A 235 -5.96 -2.35 -10.57
C TYR A 235 -4.97 -1.93 -11.64
N HIS A 236 -4.37 -2.90 -12.32
CA HIS A 236 -3.41 -2.70 -13.39
C HIS A 236 -3.79 -3.56 -14.59
N LEU A 237 -3.66 -3.03 -15.79
CA LEU A 237 -3.83 -3.82 -16.99
C LEU A 237 -2.48 -4.47 -17.39
N PRO A 238 -2.41 -5.78 -17.61
CA PRO A 238 -3.47 -6.75 -17.92
C PRO A 238 -4.08 -7.49 -16.70
N GLY A 239 -3.76 -7.10 -15.50
CA GLY A 239 -4.08 -7.80 -14.25
C GLY A 239 -2.98 -8.78 -13.85
N PHE A 240 -2.64 -8.81 -12.56
CA PHE A 240 -1.58 -9.65 -12.01
C PHE A 240 -2.10 -10.58 -10.93
N PRO A 241 -1.45 -11.73 -10.67
CA PRO A 241 -1.77 -12.56 -9.53
C PRO A 241 -1.65 -11.77 -8.21
N ASP A 242 -2.55 -12.05 -7.27
CA ASP A 242 -2.49 -11.47 -5.93
C ASP A 242 -1.24 -11.95 -5.17
N GLU A 243 -0.25 -11.10 -5.06
CA GLU A 243 0.95 -11.35 -4.27
C GLU A 243 0.69 -11.03 -2.78
N GLY A 244 -0.20 -11.81 -2.13
CA GLY A 244 -0.59 -11.60 -0.73
C GLY A 244 -1.53 -10.42 -0.47
N LYS A 245 -2.15 -9.88 -1.51
CA LYS A 245 -3.16 -8.82 -1.45
C LYS A 245 -4.51 -9.43 -1.82
N ALA A 246 -5.51 -9.31 -0.98
CA ALA A 246 -6.86 -9.85 -1.22
C ALA A 246 -7.66 -9.03 -2.27
N ASN A 247 -7.04 -8.70 -3.41
CA ASN A 247 -7.58 -7.79 -4.42
C ASN A 247 -8.24 -8.52 -5.60
N GLN A 248 -7.94 -9.79 -5.79
CA GLN A 248 -8.43 -10.62 -6.91
C GLN A 248 -8.28 -9.91 -8.27
N GLU A 249 -7.14 -9.26 -8.49
CA GLU A 249 -6.93 -8.30 -9.58
C GLU A 249 -7.18 -8.90 -10.97
N MET A 250 -6.67 -10.10 -11.24
CA MET A 250 -6.86 -10.75 -12.55
C MET A 250 -8.35 -10.99 -12.84
N GLU A 251 -9.09 -11.45 -11.85
CA GLU A 251 -10.52 -11.74 -11.93
C GLU A 251 -11.32 -10.46 -12.15
N VAL A 252 -11.03 -9.40 -11.37
CA VAL A 252 -11.72 -8.10 -11.50
C VAL A 252 -11.45 -7.46 -12.86
N VAL A 253 -10.20 -7.45 -13.35
CA VAL A 253 -9.85 -6.92 -14.68
C VAL A 253 -10.58 -7.69 -15.79
N ASN A 254 -10.69 -9.01 -15.68
CA ASN A 254 -11.44 -9.83 -16.64
C ASN A 254 -12.95 -9.53 -16.59
N LEU A 255 -13.53 -9.27 -15.42
CA LEU A 255 -14.93 -8.87 -15.29
C LEU A 255 -15.17 -7.50 -15.91
N VAL A 256 -14.29 -6.52 -15.70
CA VAL A 256 -14.38 -5.20 -16.34
C VAL A 256 -14.34 -5.32 -17.86
N ARG A 257 -13.41 -6.12 -18.41
CA ARG A 257 -13.32 -6.37 -19.84
C ARG A 257 -14.59 -7.06 -20.40
N THR A 258 -15.15 -7.97 -19.62
CA THR A 258 -16.39 -8.67 -19.98
C THR A 258 -17.58 -7.70 -20.02
N ALA A 259 -17.75 -6.88 -18.98
CA ALA A 259 -18.81 -5.88 -18.93
C ALA A 259 -18.68 -4.85 -20.06
N ALA A 260 -17.45 -4.38 -20.35
CA ALA A 260 -17.19 -3.47 -21.46
C ALA A 260 -17.55 -4.10 -22.82
N ALA A 261 -17.21 -5.37 -23.05
CA ALA A 261 -17.57 -6.10 -24.27
C ALA A 261 -19.10 -6.24 -24.41
N GLN A 262 -19.80 -6.58 -23.32
CA GLN A 262 -21.26 -6.67 -23.30
C GLN A 262 -21.92 -5.32 -23.66
N MET A 263 -21.46 -4.21 -23.05
CA MET A 263 -21.97 -2.87 -23.35
C MET A 263 -21.69 -2.44 -24.79
N ALA A 264 -20.55 -2.86 -25.36
CA ALA A 264 -20.22 -2.64 -26.76
C ALA A 264 -20.99 -3.58 -27.74
N GLY A 265 -21.85 -4.47 -27.24
CA GLY A 265 -22.59 -5.43 -28.05
C GLY A 265 -21.72 -6.52 -28.69
N LEU A 266 -20.54 -6.77 -28.15
CA LEU A 266 -19.61 -7.78 -28.68
C LEU A 266 -20.00 -9.17 -28.20
N SER A 267 -19.92 -10.17 -29.08
CA SER A 267 -20.23 -11.57 -28.77
C SER A 267 -19.14 -12.27 -27.93
N LYS A 268 -17.93 -11.71 -27.89
CA LYS A 268 -16.82 -12.19 -27.06
C LYS A 268 -15.97 -11.02 -26.59
N VAL A 269 -15.27 -11.23 -25.46
CA VAL A 269 -14.24 -10.31 -25.00
C VAL A 269 -13.10 -10.32 -26.00
N PRO A 270 -12.64 -9.18 -26.54
CA PRO A 270 -11.49 -9.13 -27.43
C PRO A 270 -10.23 -9.66 -26.74
N ASP A 271 -9.39 -10.39 -27.48
CA ASP A 271 -8.10 -10.80 -26.97
C ASP A 271 -7.23 -9.56 -26.70
N LEU A 272 -6.29 -9.65 -25.76
CA LEU A 272 -5.31 -8.58 -25.57
C LEU A 272 -4.43 -8.51 -26.82
N PRO A 273 -4.00 -7.33 -27.27
CA PRO A 273 -3.01 -7.23 -28.34
C PRO A 273 -1.67 -7.83 -27.89
N VAL A 274 -0.82 -8.22 -28.86
CA VAL A 274 0.57 -8.54 -28.58
C VAL A 274 1.25 -7.31 -27.98
N PRO A 275 2.03 -7.45 -26.89
CA PRO A 275 2.67 -6.30 -26.24
C PRO A 275 3.61 -5.55 -27.18
N GLU A 276 3.73 -4.24 -26.99
CA GLU A 276 4.81 -3.47 -27.62
C GLU A 276 6.15 -3.78 -26.94
N ALA A 277 7.26 -3.40 -27.58
CA ALA A 277 8.58 -3.57 -26.99
C ALA A 277 8.71 -2.76 -25.68
N PRO A 278 9.14 -3.37 -24.57
CA PRO A 278 9.39 -2.64 -23.33
C PRO A 278 10.63 -1.74 -23.50
N ARG A 279 10.86 -0.85 -22.54
CA ARG A 279 12.01 0.06 -22.56
C ARG A 279 12.89 -0.19 -21.33
N LEU A 280 14.07 -0.78 -21.55
CA LEU A 280 15.09 -0.90 -20.52
C LEU A 280 15.55 0.49 -20.04
N ARG A 281 15.66 0.62 -18.73
CA ARG A 281 16.19 1.81 -18.05
C ARG A 281 17.70 1.73 -17.99
N GLU A 282 18.35 2.88 -17.91
CA GLU A 282 19.77 2.93 -17.61
C GLU A 282 20.05 2.31 -16.24
N SER A 283 21.13 1.58 -16.14
CA SER A 283 21.64 0.97 -14.92
C SER A 283 23.17 0.95 -14.97
N ASP A 284 23.79 0.89 -13.82
CA ASP A 284 25.22 0.72 -13.65
C ASP A 284 25.61 -0.69 -13.16
N SER A 285 24.60 -1.54 -12.91
CA SER A 285 24.78 -2.85 -12.32
C SER A 285 23.92 -3.94 -12.95
N PRO A 286 24.50 -5.14 -13.24
CA PRO A 286 23.73 -6.31 -13.63
C PRO A 286 22.75 -6.80 -12.56
N PHE A 287 22.86 -6.29 -11.33
CA PHE A 287 22.03 -6.70 -10.20
C PHE A 287 20.87 -5.74 -9.92
N ALA A 288 20.69 -4.71 -10.76
CA ALA A 288 19.63 -3.74 -10.62
C ALA A 288 19.06 -3.33 -11.99
N ILE A 289 18.52 -4.30 -12.72
CA ILE A 289 17.96 -4.08 -14.06
C ILE A 289 16.47 -3.81 -13.95
N ASN A 290 16.06 -2.66 -14.49
CA ASN A 290 14.68 -2.21 -14.53
C ASN A 290 14.25 -1.83 -15.94
N TRP A 291 12.95 -1.86 -16.20
CA TRP A 291 12.34 -1.44 -17.45
C TRP A 291 11.00 -0.78 -17.20
N MET A 292 10.62 0.13 -18.07
CA MET A 292 9.23 0.53 -18.22
C MET A 292 8.54 -0.57 -19.01
N GLY A 293 7.54 -1.18 -18.40
CA GLY A 293 6.78 -2.28 -18.98
C GLY A 293 5.97 -1.85 -20.20
N SER A 294 5.59 -2.83 -20.99
CA SER A 294 4.65 -2.64 -22.08
C SER A 294 3.22 -2.57 -21.53
N PRO A 295 2.32 -1.69 -22.07
CA PRO A 295 0.91 -1.62 -21.66
C PRO A 295 0.26 -2.99 -21.68
N VAL A 296 -0.03 -3.84 -21.92
CA VAL A 296 -0.59 -5.21 -21.85
C VAL A 296 0.45 -6.32 -21.64
N GLY A 297 1.67 -5.99 -21.29
CA GLY A 297 2.71 -6.96 -20.94
C GLY A 297 2.42 -7.58 -19.56
N ARG A 298 2.44 -8.89 -19.46
CA ARG A 298 2.20 -9.61 -18.20
C ARG A 298 3.48 -10.19 -17.64
N TYR A 299 4.34 -10.71 -18.51
CA TYR A 299 5.62 -11.33 -18.16
C TYR A 299 6.71 -10.87 -19.11
N TYR A 300 7.95 -10.96 -18.64
CA TYR A 300 9.12 -10.50 -19.36
C TYR A 300 10.21 -11.58 -19.33
N ASP A 301 10.84 -11.78 -20.48
CA ASP A 301 12.08 -12.55 -20.57
C ASP A 301 13.26 -11.58 -20.68
N VAL A 302 14.29 -11.80 -19.86
CA VAL A 302 15.55 -11.04 -19.90
C VAL A 302 16.59 -11.86 -20.62
N GLU A 303 17.22 -11.27 -21.63
CA GLU A 303 18.29 -11.89 -22.39
C GLU A 303 19.61 -11.14 -22.19
N ARG A 304 20.70 -11.90 -22.14
CA ARG A 304 22.08 -11.40 -21.97
C ARG A 304 22.96 -11.89 -23.11
N ALA A 305 23.93 -11.05 -23.50
CA ALA A 305 24.97 -11.38 -24.45
C ALA A 305 26.32 -10.77 -24.05
N VAL A 306 27.41 -11.27 -24.58
CA VAL A 306 28.77 -10.70 -24.44
C VAL A 306 29.14 -9.78 -25.61
N GLN A 307 28.31 -9.75 -26.65
CA GLN A 307 28.41 -8.87 -27.80
C GLN A 307 27.07 -8.15 -28.03
N PRO A 308 27.05 -6.93 -28.55
CA PRO A 308 25.80 -6.15 -28.70
C PRO A 308 24.80 -6.78 -29.68
N GLN A 309 25.27 -7.63 -30.60
CA GLN A 309 24.43 -8.33 -31.57
C GLN A 309 24.04 -9.74 -31.14
N GLY A 310 24.54 -10.25 -30.02
CA GLY A 310 24.35 -11.59 -29.54
C GLY A 310 25.60 -12.48 -29.78
N PRO A 311 25.50 -13.77 -29.67
CA PRO A 311 24.26 -14.54 -29.45
C PRO A 311 23.64 -14.23 -28.07
N TRP A 312 22.31 -14.18 -28.04
CA TRP A 312 21.53 -13.88 -26.86
C TRP A 312 21.20 -15.16 -26.08
N THR A 313 21.39 -15.10 -24.77
CA THR A 313 21.00 -16.18 -23.84
C THR A 313 19.95 -15.65 -22.89
N ARG A 314 18.84 -16.36 -22.76
CA ARG A 314 17.81 -16.01 -21.78
C ARG A 314 18.31 -16.31 -20.36
N VAL A 315 18.43 -15.27 -19.55
CA VAL A 315 18.92 -15.32 -18.15
C VAL A 315 17.80 -15.07 -17.13
N GLY A 316 16.67 -14.50 -17.58
CA GLY A 316 15.44 -14.38 -16.80
C GLY A 316 14.25 -14.85 -17.62
N LYS A 317 13.29 -15.53 -16.98
CA LYS A 317 12.11 -16.09 -17.63
C LYS A 317 10.86 -15.74 -16.84
N ASP A 318 9.80 -15.33 -17.54
CA ASP A 318 8.47 -15.09 -16.99
C ASP A 318 8.47 -14.16 -15.76
N ILE A 319 9.29 -13.11 -15.82
CA ILE A 319 9.41 -12.12 -14.73
C ILE A 319 8.20 -11.19 -14.80
N SER A 320 7.46 -11.10 -13.69
CA SER A 320 6.38 -10.12 -13.55
C SER A 320 6.95 -8.76 -13.20
N ASP A 321 6.43 -7.70 -13.83
CA ASP A 321 6.65 -6.31 -13.42
C ASP A 321 5.52 -5.75 -12.53
N GLY A 322 4.58 -6.60 -12.13
CA GLY A 322 3.53 -6.29 -11.16
C GLY A 322 4.04 -6.06 -9.73
N LYS A 323 5.30 -5.70 -9.57
CA LYS A 323 5.92 -5.42 -8.27
C LYS A 323 5.61 -4.00 -7.79
N ASN A 324 5.42 -3.89 -6.49
CA ASN A 324 5.26 -2.62 -5.80
C ASN A 324 6.48 -2.38 -4.90
N GLU A 325 7.22 -1.32 -5.15
CA GLU A 325 8.25 -0.81 -4.26
C GLU A 325 8.06 0.71 -4.13
N TRP A 326 7.84 1.18 -2.92
CA TRP A 326 7.63 2.61 -2.64
C TRP A 326 8.89 3.45 -2.83
N ASP A 327 10.04 2.84 -2.61
CA ASP A 327 11.33 3.49 -2.83
C ASP A 327 11.89 3.06 -4.20
N PRO A 328 11.81 3.92 -5.22
CA PRO A 328 12.32 3.60 -6.56
C PRO A 328 13.81 3.23 -6.57
N SER A 329 14.60 3.72 -5.60
CA SER A 329 16.03 3.40 -5.51
C SER A 329 16.27 1.93 -5.15
N LYS A 330 15.28 1.26 -4.55
CA LYS A 330 15.31 -0.16 -4.22
C LYS A 330 14.64 -1.04 -5.25
N MET A 331 13.98 -0.45 -6.26
CA MET A 331 13.31 -1.21 -7.30
C MET A 331 14.35 -1.99 -8.12
N SER A 332 14.14 -3.28 -8.21
CA SER A 332 14.86 -4.16 -9.13
C SER A 332 13.89 -5.21 -9.64
N LEU A 333 13.54 -5.12 -10.90
CA LEU A 333 12.70 -6.14 -11.55
C LEU A 333 13.50 -7.39 -11.83
N PHE A 334 14.78 -7.25 -12.16
CA PHE A 334 15.68 -8.37 -12.42
C PHE A 334 17.07 -8.14 -11.81
N ARG A 335 17.61 -9.20 -11.23
CA ARG A 335 18.98 -9.33 -10.77
C ARG A 335 19.60 -10.51 -11.49
N ASP A 336 20.71 -10.29 -12.20
CA ASP A 336 21.41 -11.40 -12.85
C ASP A 336 22.13 -12.28 -11.81
N ASN A 337 22.40 -13.52 -12.19
CA ASN A 337 23.08 -14.45 -11.30
C ASN A 337 24.58 -14.15 -11.23
N TYR A 338 25.02 -13.65 -10.09
CA TYR A 338 26.42 -13.30 -9.80
C TYR A 338 27.41 -14.41 -10.22
N ARG A 339 27.06 -15.68 -9.93
CA ARG A 339 27.92 -16.83 -10.21
C ARG A 339 28.11 -17.11 -11.71
N SER A 340 27.25 -16.54 -12.57
CA SER A 340 27.32 -16.65 -14.02
C SER A 340 28.03 -15.49 -14.71
N LEU A 341 28.50 -14.52 -13.92
CA LEU A 341 29.16 -13.31 -14.41
C LEU A 341 30.67 -13.34 -14.09
N THR A 342 31.48 -12.82 -15.00
CA THR A 342 32.91 -12.67 -14.82
C THR A 342 33.23 -11.22 -14.47
N LEU A 343 33.96 -11.02 -13.38
CA LEU A 343 34.39 -9.68 -12.93
C LEU A 343 35.20 -8.97 -14.04
N GLY A 344 34.87 -7.71 -14.30
CA GLY A 344 35.48 -6.89 -15.34
C GLY A 344 34.91 -7.11 -16.75
N GLN A 345 34.11 -8.14 -16.96
CA GLN A 345 33.45 -8.42 -18.25
C GLN A 345 32.29 -7.46 -18.51
N THR A 346 32.14 -7.05 -19.78
CA THR A 346 30.98 -6.30 -20.26
C THR A 346 29.92 -7.26 -20.78
N TYR A 347 28.67 -6.98 -20.42
CA TYR A 347 27.48 -7.69 -20.85
C TYR A 347 26.47 -6.71 -21.46
N TYR A 348 25.65 -7.24 -22.34
CA TYR A 348 24.55 -6.54 -22.98
C TYR A 348 23.25 -7.21 -22.59
N TYR A 349 22.21 -6.42 -22.34
CA TYR A 349 20.90 -6.91 -21.91
C TYR A 349 19.81 -6.33 -22.78
N ARG A 350 18.77 -7.12 -23.01
CA ARG A 350 17.51 -6.72 -23.61
C ARG A 350 16.35 -7.49 -22.94
N VAL A 351 15.14 -6.97 -23.08
CA VAL A 351 13.93 -7.54 -22.48
C VAL A 351 12.85 -7.72 -23.53
N ILE A 352 12.08 -8.79 -23.42
CA ILE A 352 10.97 -9.12 -24.32
C ILE A 352 9.72 -9.24 -23.46
N ALA A 353 8.69 -8.46 -23.77
CA ALA A 353 7.38 -8.53 -23.10
C ALA A 353 6.55 -9.68 -23.70
N LYS A 354 5.70 -10.27 -22.86
CA LYS A 354 4.81 -11.38 -23.24
C LYS A 354 3.45 -11.25 -22.60
N ASN A 355 2.44 -11.72 -23.29
CA ASN A 355 1.13 -12.04 -22.77
C ASN A 355 0.57 -13.29 -23.47
N GLU A 356 -0.71 -13.60 -23.24
CA GLU A 356 -1.39 -14.74 -23.85
C GLU A 356 -1.52 -14.65 -25.39
N SER A 357 -1.37 -13.48 -25.98
CA SER A 357 -1.46 -13.23 -27.42
C SER A 357 -0.10 -13.30 -28.14
N GLY A 358 1.01 -13.30 -27.40
CA GLY A 358 2.34 -13.44 -28.02
C GLY A 358 3.45 -12.66 -27.32
N GLN A 359 4.53 -12.45 -28.08
CA GLN A 359 5.75 -11.79 -27.63
C GLN A 359 5.99 -10.50 -28.41
N SER A 360 6.51 -9.50 -27.72
CA SER A 360 6.95 -8.24 -28.33
C SER A 360 8.23 -8.39 -29.15
N ALA A 361 8.57 -7.36 -29.92
CA ALA A 361 9.96 -7.13 -30.32
C ALA A 361 10.84 -6.90 -29.08
N PRO A 362 12.17 -7.16 -29.15
CA PRO A 362 13.08 -6.84 -28.06
C PRO A 362 13.12 -5.33 -27.75
N SER A 363 13.38 -5.00 -26.50
CA SER A 363 13.66 -3.62 -26.04
C SER A 363 14.92 -3.03 -26.66
N ASN A 364 15.21 -1.78 -26.33
CA ASN A 364 16.58 -1.25 -26.45
C ASN A 364 17.57 -2.13 -25.70
N VAL A 365 18.85 -2.08 -26.14
CA VAL A 365 19.96 -2.80 -25.51
C VAL A 365 20.68 -1.85 -24.55
N ILE A 366 20.94 -2.30 -23.33
CA ILE A 366 21.84 -1.61 -22.40
C ILE A 366 23.15 -2.37 -22.25
N ARG A 367 24.22 -1.63 -21.97
CA ARG A 367 25.59 -2.16 -21.80
C ARG A 367 25.99 -1.99 -20.34
N LEU A 368 26.28 -3.11 -19.67
CA LEU A 368 26.70 -3.13 -18.26
C LEU A 368 28.06 -3.81 -18.08
N LYS A 369 28.94 -3.22 -17.33
CA LYS A 369 30.21 -3.84 -16.95
C LYS A 369 30.11 -4.38 -15.53
N HIS A 370 30.37 -5.67 -15.33
CA HIS A 370 30.36 -6.27 -14.01
C HIS A 370 31.62 -5.89 -13.23
N MET A 371 31.49 -4.93 -12.31
CA MET A 371 32.59 -4.41 -11.50
C MET A 371 32.43 -4.70 -10.00
N GLN A 372 31.30 -5.24 -9.59
CA GLN A 372 30.98 -5.45 -8.18
C GLN A 372 31.53 -6.80 -7.72
N LYS A 373 32.46 -6.74 -6.77
CA LYS A 373 33.01 -7.92 -6.11
C LYS A 373 32.21 -8.17 -4.83
N ASN A 374 31.83 -9.43 -4.62
CA ASN A 374 31.20 -9.86 -3.38
C ASN A 374 32.14 -9.61 -2.18
N LEU A 375 31.61 -9.03 -1.13
CA LEU A 375 32.29 -8.82 0.15
C LEU A 375 31.58 -9.67 1.22
N PRO A 376 32.31 -10.18 2.22
CA PRO A 376 31.68 -10.94 3.29
C PRO A 376 30.78 -10.03 4.15
N PRO A 377 29.71 -10.56 4.75
CA PRO A 377 28.85 -9.80 5.65
C PRO A 377 29.64 -9.14 6.78
N VAL A 378 29.28 -7.93 7.18
CA VAL A 378 29.90 -7.20 8.30
C VAL A 378 29.05 -7.35 9.55
N ILE A 379 29.59 -7.99 10.59
CA ILE A 379 28.88 -8.27 11.84
C ILE A 379 29.16 -7.20 12.88
N THR A 380 28.08 -6.71 13.51
CA THR A 380 28.13 -5.88 14.72
C THR A 380 27.63 -6.69 15.90
N LEU A 381 28.45 -6.81 16.93
CA LEU A 381 28.19 -7.59 18.13
C LEU A 381 28.84 -6.88 19.33
N GLN A 382 28.18 -6.94 20.47
CA GLN A 382 28.75 -6.45 21.73
C GLN A 382 29.94 -7.34 22.18
N ASP A 383 30.88 -6.78 22.93
CA ASP A 383 32.15 -7.48 23.19
C ASP A 383 32.10 -8.45 24.37
N MET A 384 31.33 -8.15 25.42
CA MET A 384 31.27 -8.97 26.65
C MET A 384 29.91 -8.90 27.33
N LEU A 385 29.47 -10.01 27.87
CA LEU A 385 28.27 -10.12 28.71
C LEU A 385 28.59 -10.83 30.04
N SER A 386 27.77 -10.58 31.06
CA SER A 386 27.82 -11.29 32.33
C SER A 386 26.42 -11.68 32.75
N THR A 387 26.29 -12.91 33.26
CA THR A 387 25.03 -13.44 33.78
C THR A 387 25.25 -14.42 34.91
N THR A 388 24.20 -15.07 35.40
CA THR A 388 24.25 -16.18 36.36
C THR A 388 23.58 -17.42 35.75
N VAL A 389 23.89 -18.62 36.29
CA VAL A 389 23.32 -19.88 35.78
C VAL A 389 21.79 -19.91 35.80
N ASP A 390 21.17 -19.24 36.76
CA ASP A 390 19.72 -19.13 36.92
C ASP A 390 19.07 -18.06 36.02
N LYS A 391 19.87 -17.32 35.28
CA LYS A 391 19.40 -16.28 34.33
C LYS A 391 19.96 -16.55 32.94
N GLY A 392 19.10 -16.63 31.96
CA GLY A 392 19.54 -16.55 30.58
C GLY A 392 20.03 -15.15 30.22
N VAL A 393 20.63 -15.00 29.07
CA VAL A 393 21.01 -13.70 28.51
C VAL A 393 20.49 -13.57 27.10
N GLN A 394 19.99 -12.40 26.76
CA GLN A 394 19.58 -12.06 25.41
C GLN A 394 20.82 -11.72 24.58
N LEU A 395 21.00 -12.42 23.48
CA LEU A 395 21.98 -12.13 22.44
C LEU A 395 21.33 -11.35 21.32
N ASN A 396 21.96 -10.26 20.93
CA ASN A 396 21.55 -9.44 19.79
C ASN A 396 22.75 -9.24 18.88
N ALA A 397 22.65 -9.75 17.67
CA ALA A 397 23.62 -9.52 16.60
C ALA A 397 22.97 -8.68 15.50
N ALA A 398 23.78 -7.85 14.86
CA ALA A 398 23.38 -7.17 13.64
C ALA A 398 24.43 -7.44 12.56
N TRP A 399 23.99 -7.45 11.32
CA TRP A 399 24.87 -7.62 10.18
C TRP A 399 24.45 -6.72 9.02
N GLN A 400 25.38 -6.43 8.13
CA GLN A 400 25.16 -5.73 6.88
C GLN A 400 25.91 -6.47 5.78
N ASP A 401 25.32 -6.50 4.59
CA ASP A 401 25.86 -7.17 3.42
C ASP A 401 25.69 -6.30 2.17
N ASP A 402 26.50 -6.51 1.14
CA ASP A 402 26.39 -5.83 -0.15
C ASP A 402 25.31 -6.41 -1.06
N ASN A 403 24.55 -7.39 -0.55
CA ASN A 403 23.53 -8.15 -1.28
C ASN A 403 24.08 -8.97 -2.46
N LEU A 404 25.34 -9.36 -2.43
CA LEU A 404 25.95 -10.30 -3.36
C LEU A 404 26.29 -11.60 -2.62
N PRO A 405 26.19 -12.75 -3.28
CA PRO A 405 25.72 -13.02 -4.65
C PRO A 405 24.20 -12.87 -4.79
N GLY A 406 23.49 -12.63 -3.70
CA GLY A 406 22.04 -12.47 -3.62
C GLY A 406 21.64 -11.87 -2.27
N PRO A 407 20.37 -11.46 -2.07
CA PRO A 407 19.94 -10.77 -0.86
C PRO A 407 19.77 -11.69 0.37
N LYS A 408 20.00 -12.99 0.22
CA LYS A 408 19.80 -13.95 1.31
C LYS A 408 21.09 -14.21 2.04
N VAL A 409 21.15 -13.83 3.31
CA VAL A 409 22.23 -14.16 4.24
C VAL A 409 21.67 -15.15 5.28
N SER A 410 22.40 -16.22 5.54
CA SER A 410 22.10 -17.15 6.63
C SER A 410 22.93 -16.83 7.86
N VAL A 411 22.35 -16.98 9.04
CA VAL A 411 23.01 -16.66 10.29
C VAL A 411 22.96 -17.84 11.26
N ALA A 412 23.99 -17.96 12.10
CA ALA A 412 24.04 -19.00 13.12
C ALA A 412 24.85 -18.58 14.35
N TRP A 413 24.37 -18.95 15.54
CA TRP A 413 25.13 -18.95 16.77
C TRP A 413 25.74 -20.32 17.04
N SER A 414 26.96 -20.33 17.49
CA SER A 414 27.70 -21.52 17.92
C SER A 414 28.48 -21.22 19.21
N HIS A 415 29.08 -22.22 19.81
CA HIS A 415 29.85 -22.08 21.03
C HIS A 415 31.13 -22.93 20.98
N ASP A 416 32.01 -22.76 21.96
CA ASP A 416 33.31 -23.38 22.08
C ASP A 416 33.35 -24.90 22.41
N GLY A 417 32.22 -25.58 22.17
CA GLY A 417 32.07 -27.05 22.35
C GLY A 417 31.77 -27.50 23.79
N LYS A 418 31.59 -26.58 24.75
CA LYS A 418 31.18 -26.92 26.11
C LYS A 418 29.69 -27.29 26.16
N ASN A 419 29.32 -28.46 26.70
CA ASN A 419 27.95 -28.97 26.77
C ASN A 419 27.03 -28.19 27.74
N ASN A 420 27.46 -27.04 28.22
CA ASN A 420 26.75 -26.22 29.20
C ASN A 420 26.05 -25.00 28.58
N VAL A 421 26.04 -24.88 27.25
CA VAL A 421 25.45 -23.75 26.51
C VAL A 421 24.21 -24.21 25.77
N HIS A 422 23.11 -23.51 25.95
CA HIS A 422 21.81 -23.87 25.38
C HIS A 422 21.18 -22.65 24.70
N PHE A 423 21.17 -22.61 23.36
CA PHE A 423 20.48 -21.59 22.58
C PHE A 423 19.02 -21.93 22.39
N CYS A 424 18.13 -20.97 22.58
CA CYS A 424 16.71 -21.15 22.27
C CYS A 424 16.44 -21.19 20.77
N ASN A 425 17.18 -20.41 19.99
CA ASN A 425 17.20 -20.48 18.55
C ASN A 425 18.55 -20.00 18.00
N SER A 426 19.40 -20.93 17.66
CA SER A 426 20.74 -20.61 17.14
C SER A 426 20.77 -20.05 15.71
N SER A 427 19.62 -20.06 14.99
CA SER A 427 19.53 -19.62 13.59
C SER A 427 18.90 -18.23 13.43
N LYS A 428 18.90 -17.42 14.50
CA LYS A 428 18.40 -16.04 14.47
C LYS A 428 19.42 -15.06 15.04
N GLU A 429 19.36 -13.83 14.57
CA GLU A 429 20.15 -12.70 15.06
C GLU A 429 19.92 -12.46 16.55
N GLU A 430 18.66 -12.50 16.95
CA GLU A 430 18.22 -12.33 18.33
C GLU A 430 17.82 -13.68 18.91
N THR A 431 18.51 -14.10 19.97
CA THR A 431 18.21 -15.34 20.67
C THR A 431 18.55 -15.25 22.15
N ARG A 432 17.91 -16.08 22.95
CA ARG A 432 18.32 -16.32 24.34
C ARG A 432 19.29 -17.48 24.41
N VAL A 433 20.26 -17.35 25.29
CA VAL A 433 21.19 -18.42 25.65
C VAL A 433 21.19 -18.64 27.16
N TRP A 434 21.23 -19.89 27.55
CA TRP A 434 21.27 -20.35 28.95
C TRP A 434 22.49 -21.21 29.19
N PHE A 435 22.92 -21.24 30.45
CA PHE A 435 24.15 -21.94 30.88
C PHE A 435 23.82 -22.87 32.04
N SER A 436 24.23 -24.14 31.95
CA SER A 436 24.01 -25.11 33.00
C SER A 436 25.10 -25.16 34.06
N ALA A 437 26.21 -24.45 33.87
CA ALA A 437 27.33 -24.34 34.83
C ALA A 437 27.97 -22.93 34.80
N PRO A 438 28.56 -22.49 35.94
CA PRO A 438 29.37 -21.27 35.93
C PRO A 438 30.63 -21.45 35.09
N GLY A 439 31.17 -20.34 34.56
CA GLY A 439 32.38 -20.32 33.76
C GLY A 439 32.41 -19.22 32.73
N ASP A 440 33.47 -19.15 31.95
CA ASP A 440 33.59 -18.23 30.83
C ASP A 440 33.37 -19.01 29.53
N TYR A 441 32.50 -18.47 28.66
CA TYR A 441 32.05 -19.08 27.42
C TYR A 441 32.28 -18.16 26.25
N ALA A 442 32.78 -18.72 25.14
CA ALA A 442 32.91 -18.02 23.86
C ALA A 442 31.75 -18.41 22.96
N LEU A 443 30.91 -17.44 22.59
CA LEU A 443 29.78 -17.63 21.67
C LEU A 443 30.09 -16.92 20.39
N THR A 444 29.97 -17.63 19.27
CA THR A 444 30.31 -17.09 17.95
C THR A 444 29.04 -16.94 17.10
N PHE A 445 28.83 -15.74 16.58
CA PHE A 445 27.83 -15.44 15.57
C PHE A 445 28.48 -15.47 14.20
N THR A 446 27.90 -16.23 13.28
CA THR A 446 28.36 -16.34 11.89
C THR A 446 27.25 -15.84 10.97
N ALA A 447 27.61 -15.07 9.95
CA ALA A 447 26.74 -14.65 8.84
C ALA A 447 27.39 -15.09 7.53
N ASP A 448 26.61 -15.79 6.67
CA ASP A 448 27.06 -16.40 5.40
C ASP A 448 26.12 -15.97 4.27
N ASP A 449 26.67 -15.31 3.25
CA ASP A 449 25.96 -14.87 2.04
C ASP A 449 25.81 -15.99 0.98
N GLY A 450 26.36 -17.17 1.29
CA GLY A 450 26.38 -18.34 0.41
C GLY A 450 27.62 -18.42 -0.49
N LEU A 451 28.58 -17.47 -0.38
CA LEU A 451 29.91 -17.51 -1.00
C LEU A 451 31.02 -17.15 0.00
N LEU A 452 30.75 -16.21 0.87
CA LEU A 452 31.68 -15.70 1.88
C LEU A 452 30.98 -15.67 3.23
N GLU A 453 31.75 -15.93 4.27
CA GLU A 453 31.23 -15.85 5.64
C GLU A 453 32.07 -14.89 6.50
N SER A 454 31.42 -14.35 7.50
CA SER A 454 32.07 -13.64 8.60
C SER A 454 31.62 -14.21 9.93
N SER A 455 32.52 -14.17 10.89
CA SER A 455 32.23 -14.59 12.26
C SER A 455 32.73 -13.58 13.27
N LYS A 456 31.98 -13.40 14.36
CA LYS A 456 32.37 -12.56 15.49
C LYS A 456 32.01 -13.26 16.80
N THR A 457 32.91 -13.21 17.77
CA THR A 457 32.74 -13.91 19.04
C THR A 457 32.48 -12.92 20.17
N ILE A 458 31.54 -13.27 21.05
CA ILE A 458 31.26 -12.59 22.31
C ILE A 458 31.67 -13.50 23.48
N ASN A 459 32.32 -12.94 24.52
CA ASN A 459 32.62 -13.65 25.73
C ASN A 459 31.50 -13.42 26.77
N VAL A 460 31.02 -14.50 27.37
CA VAL A 460 30.00 -14.46 28.41
C VAL A 460 30.56 -15.04 29.72
N SER A 461 30.65 -14.22 30.74
CA SER A 461 31.06 -14.65 32.09
C SER A 461 29.81 -15.04 32.89
N VAL A 462 29.73 -16.30 33.26
CA VAL A 462 28.58 -16.90 33.97
C VAL A 462 28.98 -17.20 35.40
N LYS A 463 28.31 -16.54 36.34
CA LYS A 463 28.50 -16.74 37.79
C LYS A 463 27.61 -17.85 38.33
N PRO A 464 27.90 -18.41 39.53
CA PRO A 464 26.99 -19.36 40.18
C PRO A 464 25.57 -18.84 40.29
N ALA A 465 24.62 -19.76 40.28
CA ALA A 465 23.20 -19.44 40.43
C ALA A 465 22.93 -18.84 41.83
N VAL A 466 22.09 -17.82 41.88
CA VAL A 466 21.56 -17.22 43.11
C VAL A 466 20.12 -17.66 43.41
N ARG A 467 19.48 -18.35 42.47
CA ARG A 467 18.11 -18.89 42.53
C ARG A 467 18.06 -20.29 41.91
N PRO A 468 16.97 -21.07 42.08
CA PRO A 468 16.82 -22.32 41.38
C PRO A 468 16.95 -22.17 39.86
N VAL A 469 17.64 -23.09 39.21
CA VAL A 469 17.80 -23.12 37.76
C VAL A 469 16.52 -23.62 37.10
N PRO A 470 15.98 -22.93 36.11
CA PRO A 470 14.78 -23.36 35.40
C PRO A 470 14.96 -24.72 34.72
N ALA A 471 13.92 -25.58 34.78
CA ALA A 471 13.93 -26.88 34.10
C ALA A 471 13.88 -26.73 32.57
N ASP A 472 13.24 -25.68 32.07
CA ASP A 472 13.16 -25.35 30.67
C ASP A 472 13.61 -23.88 30.42
N TYR A 473 14.79 -23.74 29.90
CA TYR A 473 15.43 -22.44 29.67
C TYR A 473 14.75 -21.61 28.58
N CYS A 474 14.07 -22.26 27.62
CA CYS A 474 13.54 -21.58 26.46
C CYS A 474 12.05 -21.23 26.58
N SER A 475 11.32 -21.88 27.47
CA SER A 475 9.91 -21.56 27.76
C SER A 475 9.78 -20.38 28.73
N PHE A 476 10.79 -20.15 29.58
CA PHE A 476 10.79 -19.01 30.47
C PHE A 476 11.01 -17.70 29.72
N GLY A 477 10.01 -16.83 29.84
CA GLY A 477 9.99 -15.56 29.14
C GLY A 477 10.34 -15.78 27.67
N SER A 478 9.51 -16.50 26.94
CA SER A 478 9.71 -17.00 25.56
C SER A 478 10.11 -15.93 24.51
N GLY A 479 10.95 -14.97 24.88
CA GLY A 479 11.27 -13.80 24.11
C GLY A 479 10.06 -12.86 24.02
N THR A 480 10.09 -12.01 23.04
CA THR A 480 8.97 -11.12 22.71
C THR A 480 7.77 -11.95 22.24
N MET A 481 6.69 -11.90 22.99
CA MET A 481 5.41 -12.52 22.62
C MET A 481 4.56 -11.49 21.88
N ASP A 482 4.49 -11.64 20.58
CA ASP A 482 3.67 -10.79 19.71
C ASP A 482 2.17 -11.00 20.01
N VAL A 483 1.35 -9.98 19.72
CA VAL A 483 -0.10 -10.02 19.89
C VAL A 483 -0.78 -11.14 19.11
N SER A 484 -0.20 -11.57 17.99
CA SER A 484 -0.71 -12.70 17.19
C SER A 484 -0.64 -14.05 17.91
N LYS A 485 0.16 -14.15 18.97
CA LYS A 485 0.27 -15.35 19.85
C LYS A 485 -0.63 -15.27 21.07
N GLY A 486 -1.32 -14.16 21.28
CA GLY A 486 -2.26 -13.96 22.37
C GLY A 486 -3.65 -14.48 22.05
N THR A 487 -4.40 -14.84 23.07
CA THR A 487 -5.83 -15.11 22.96
C THR A 487 -6.58 -13.80 23.09
N LEU A 488 -7.36 -13.46 22.06
CA LEU A 488 -8.11 -12.21 22.00
C LEU A 488 -9.52 -12.38 22.59
N ASN A 489 -9.95 -11.40 23.37
CA ASN A 489 -11.34 -11.18 23.74
C ASN A 489 -11.75 -9.80 23.25
N SER A 490 -12.60 -9.76 22.23
CA SER A 490 -13.06 -8.51 21.58
C SER A 490 -14.56 -8.37 21.76
N ILE A 491 -14.97 -7.22 22.27
CA ILE A 491 -16.39 -6.86 22.33
C ILE A 491 -16.83 -6.49 20.92
N LYS A 492 -17.82 -7.21 20.39
CA LYS A 492 -18.36 -6.95 19.05
C LYS A 492 -19.08 -5.61 19.03
N SER A 493 -18.62 -4.69 18.18
CA SER A 493 -19.19 -3.37 17.96
C SER A 493 -19.14 -3.01 16.49
N GLU A 494 -20.01 -2.13 16.04
CA GLU A 494 -19.98 -1.58 14.67
C GLU A 494 -18.78 -0.63 14.45
N LYS A 495 -18.21 -0.10 15.55
CA LYS A 495 -17.06 0.81 15.50
C LYS A 495 -16.00 0.37 16.50
N ASP A 496 -14.74 0.61 16.14
CA ASP A 496 -13.60 0.41 17.03
C ASP A 496 -13.41 -1.04 17.51
N THR A 497 -13.64 -2.01 16.65
CA THR A 497 -13.41 -3.43 16.96
C THR A 497 -11.92 -3.70 17.18
N LEU A 498 -11.58 -4.41 18.26
CA LEU A 498 -10.22 -4.82 18.59
C LEU A 498 -9.67 -5.76 17.51
N ALA A 499 -8.64 -5.30 16.77
CA ALA A 499 -8.01 -6.06 15.70
C ALA A 499 -6.52 -5.75 15.59
N ILE A 500 -5.76 -6.68 14.99
CA ILE A 500 -4.34 -6.45 14.68
C ILE A 500 -4.26 -5.67 13.36
N GLY A 501 -3.66 -4.47 13.43
CA GLY A 501 -3.42 -3.63 12.26
C GLY A 501 -2.23 -4.12 11.43
N GLU A 502 -2.03 -3.51 10.25
CA GLU A 502 -0.92 -3.85 9.34
C GLU A 502 0.46 -3.51 9.92
N ASP A 503 0.52 -2.54 10.82
CA ASP A 503 1.72 -2.18 11.59
C ASP A 503 2.06 -3.22 12.68
N GLY A 504 1.22 -4.26 12.81
CA GLY A 504 1.37 -5.33 13.79
C GLY A 504 0.97 -4.93 15.20
N PHE A 505 0.29 -3.79 15.40
CA PHE A 505 -0.28 -3.41 16.69
C PHE A 505 -1.74 -3.88 16.79
N LEU A 506 -2.10 -4.45 17.94
CA LEU A 506 -3.46 -4.80 18.30
C LEU A 506 -4.15 -3.60 18.96
N GLY A 507 -5.30 -3.22 18.46
CA GLY A 507 -6.11 -2.13 18.99
C GLY A 507 -7.23 -1.72 18.04
N PRO A 508 -8.00 -0.67 18.38
CA PRO A 508 -7.97 0.02 19.68
C PRO A 508 -8.64 -0.82 20.79
N PHE A 509 -8.14 -0.72 22.01
CA PHE A 509 -8.86 -1.20 23.19
C PHE A 509 -9.94 -0.17 23.56
N ALA A 510 -11.08 -0.22 22.89
CA ALA A 510 -12.11 0.81 22.96
C ALA A 510 -13.22 0.48 23.98
N HIS A 511 -13.55 -0.80 24.15
CA HIS A 511 -14.67 -1.23 24.96
C HIS A 511 -14.21 -1.92 26.25
N ASP A 512 -14.97 -1.76 27.34
CA ASP A 512 -14.69 -2.45 28.59
C ASP A 512 -14.79 -3.97 28.39
N GLY A 513 -13.69 -4.69 28.67
CA GLY A 513 -13.56 -6.11 28.42
C GLY A 513 -12.73 -6.47 27.19
N ASP A 514 -12.43 -5.52 26.29
CA ASP A 514 -11.44 -5.74 25.23
C ASP A 514 -10.11 -6.14 25.84
N SER A 515 -9.58 -7.32 25.48
CA SER A 515 -8.34 -7.81 26.06
C SER A 515 -7.60 -8.81 25.16
N VAL A 516 -6.32 -8.96 25.45
CA VAL A 516 -5.45 -10.00 24.90
C VAL A 516 -4.72 -10.69 26.06
N SER A 517 -4.62 -12.01 26.02
CA SER A 517 -4.01 -12.82 27.07
C SER A 517 -2.92 -13.72 26.53
N TRP A 518 -1.82 -13.83 27.25
CA TRP A 518 -0.70 -14.72 26.93
C TRP A 518 -0.45 -15.72 28.05
N GLN A 519 -0.02 -16.93 27.70
CA GLN A 519 0.48 -17.92 28.64
C GLN A 519 1.98 -17.75 28.82
N VAL A 520 2.43 -17.56 30.04
CA VAL A 520 3.83 -17.31 30.40
C VAL A 520 4.26 -18.35 31.43
N SER A 521 5.38 -19.01 31.21
CA SER A 521 5.97 -19.91 32.22
C SER A 521 7.00 -19.17 33.04
N ALA A 522 6.92 -19.25 34.37
CA ALA A 522 7.92 -18.70 35.27
C ALA A 522 8.67 -19.83 36.01
N PRO A 523 9.99 -19.68 36.18
CA PRO A 523 10.83 -20.74 36.78
C PRO A 523 10.74 -20.81 38.30
N TRP A 524 10.17 -19.79 38.97
CA TRP A 524 9.98 -19.71 40.42
C TRP A 524 8.88 -18.71 40.77
N ASP A 525 8.39 -18.77 41.99
CA ASP A 525 7.56 -17.69 42.58
C ASP A 525 8.41 -16.43 42.79
N GLY A 526 7.99 -15.30 42.24
CA GLY A 526 8.75 -14.09 42.50
C GLY A 526 8.39 -12.89 41.62
N LYS A 527 9.26 -11.88 41.70
CA LYS A 527 9.14 -10.66 40.90
C LYS A 527 9.85 -10.81 39.56
N PHE A 528 9.20 -10.32 38.54
CA PHE A 528 9.66 -10.29 37.16
C PHE A 528 9.36 -8.92 36.55
N THR A 529 9.97 -8.63 35.43
CA THR A 529 9.78 -7.40 34.69
C THR A 529 9.02 -7.69 33.40
N LEU A 530 7.89 -7.02 33.21
CA LEU A 530 7.09 -7.07 31.99
C LEU A 530 7.45 -5.86 31.12
N HIS A 531 7.98 -6.09 29.94
CA HIS A 531 8.23 -5.09 28.91
C HIS A 531 7.05 -5.09 27.93
N VAL A 532 6.39 -3.95 27.78
CA VAL A 532 5.19 -3.80 26.92
C VAL A 532 5.50 -2.85 25.78
N LYS A 533 5.53 -3.35 24.56
CA LYS A 533 5.64 -2.52 23.33
C LYS A 533 4.27 -2.00 22.94
N PHE A 534 4.11 -0.68 22.95
CA PHE A 534 2.81 -0.04 22.75
C PHE A 534 2.89 1.18 21.82
N ASN A 535 1.74 1.62 21.33
CA ASN A 535 1.56 2.84 20.56
C ASN A 535 0.38 3.65 21.13
N GLY A 536 0.66 4.87 21.54
CA GLY A 536 -0.28 5.86 22.08
C GLY A 536 -0.27 7.16 21.26
N LYS A 537 -0.30 7.09 19.92
CA LYS A 537 -0.15 8.25 19.04
C LYS A 537 -1.19 9.37 19.24
N TRP A 538 -2.34 9.03 19.81
CA TRP A 538 -3.42 10.01 20.08
C TRP A 538 -3.47 10.51 21.53
N GLY A 539 -2.35 10.61 22.20
CA GLY A 539 -2.22 11.09 23.58
C GLY A 539 -1.99 9.97 24.59
N SER A 540 -1.74 10.36 25.84
CA SER A 540 -1.59 9.39 26.94
C SER A 540 -2.88 8.61 27.17
N LYS A 541 -2.74 7.33 27.54
CA LYS A 541 -3.83 6.38 27.76
C LYS A 541 -3.64 5.66 29.07
N LYS A 542 -4.73 5.11 29.58
CA LYS A 542 -4.76 4.33 30.81
C LYS A 542 -5.45 3.01 30.53
N ASN A 543 -4.69 1.90 30.65
CA ASN A 543 -5.15 0.54 30.47
C ASN A 543 -4.59 -0.33 31.59
N SER A 544 -5.16 -1.50 31.80
CA SER A 544 -4.78 -2.39 32.89
C SER A 544 -4.26 -3.73 32.39
N PHE A 545 -3.43 -4.35 33.20
CA PHE A 545 -3.09 -5.77 33.04
C PHE A 545 -3.58 -6.59 34.25
N ILE A 546 -3.79 -7.87 34.04
CA ILE A 546 -4.16 -8.86 35.06
C ILE A 546 -3.16 -9.99 34.95
N VAL A 547 -2.64 -10.43 36.10
CA VAL A 547 -1.83 -11.64 36.20
C VAL A 547 -2.68 -12.73 36.86
N ASN A 548 -2.86 -13.84 36.16
CA ASN A 548 -3.72 -14.94 36.56
C ASN A 548 -5.16 -14.45 36.89
N ASP A 549 -5.73 -14.82 38.02
CA ASP A 549 -7.04 -14.38 38.49
C ASP A 549 -6.96 -13.17 39.44
N GLY A 550 -5.88 -12.37 39.34
CA GLY A 550 -5.65 -11.21 40.18
C GLY A 550 -6.54 -10.01 39.84
N THR A 551 -6.42 -8.95 40.61
CA THR A 551 -7.11 -7.69 40.32
C THR A 551 -6.40 -6.92 39.21
N PRO A 552 -7.14 -6.16 38.36
CA PRO A 552 -6.54 -5.32 37.35
C PRO A 552 -5.58 -4.28 37.96
N VAL A 553 -4.38 -4.20 37.39
CA VAL A 553 -3.36 -3.20 37.74
C VAL A 553 -3.30 -2.20 36.61
N SER A 554 -3.70 -0.95 36.90
CA SER A 554 -3.77 0.10 35.91
C SER A 554 -2.40 0.71 35.63
N ILE A 555 -2.11 0.92 34.36
CA ILE A 555 -0.87 1.53 33.85
C ILE A 555 -1.21 2.75 33.02
N GLU A 556 -0.46 3.82 33.21
CA GLU A 556 -0.51 5.01 32.36
C GLU A 556 0.56 4.88 31.25
N PHE A 557 0.10 4.96 30.01
CA PHE A 557 0.91 4.88 28.82
C PHE A 557 1.08 6.29 28.24
N PRO A 558 2.30 6.82 28.16
CA PRO A 558 2.54 8.15 27.62
C PRO A 558 2.28 8.22 26.11
N GLN A 559 2.05 9.42 25.61
CA GLN A 559 1.98 9.63 24.16
C GLN A 559 3.25 9.18 23.46
N THR A 560 3.10 8.57 22.26
CA THR A 560 4.20 8.11 21.42
C THR A 560 4.06 8.65 19.99
N ASP A 561 5.14 8.50 19.22
CA ASP A 561 5.11 8.54 17.75
C ASP A 561 4.52 7.23 17.17
N GLU A 562 4.48 7.12 15.84
CA GLU A 562 3.95 5.93 15.14
C GLU A 562 4.79 4.66 15.35
N LYS A 563 6.06 4.78 15.70
CA LYS A 563 6.95 3.64 16.00
C LYS A 563 6.66 3.00 17.35
N GLY A 564 5.96 3.72 18.20
CA GLY A 564 5.64 3.32 19.56
C GLY A 564 6.86 3.28 20.48
N LYS A 565 6.62 2.97 21.76
CA LYS A 565 7.64 2.86 22.83
C LYS A 565 7.49 1.54 23.58
N THR A 566 8.45 1.24 24.44
CA THR A 566 8.36 0.16 25.42
C THR A 566 8.25 0.76 26.82
N ILE A 567 7.27 0.31 27.59
CA ILE A 567 7.17 0.58 29.03
C ILE A 567 7.54 -0.67 29.81
N VAL A 568 8.07 -0.45 31.00
CA VAL A 568 8.55 -1.51 31.90
C VAL A 568 7.69 -1.53 33.16
N VAL A 569 7.13 -2.70 33.49
CA VAL A 569 6.21 -2.86 34.62
C VAL A 569 6.62 -4.06 35.47
N PRO A 570 6.76 -3.92 36.81
CA PRO A 570 7.02 -5.07 37.68
C PRO A 570 5.77 -5.96 37.77
N VAL A 571 5.96 -7.28 37.71
CA VAL A 571 4.91 -8.28 37.88
C VAL A 571 5.35 -9.39 38.83
N SER A 572 4.42 -9.97 39.56
CA SER A 572 4.68 -11.15 40.37
C SER A 572 4.08 -12.38 39.69
N LEU A 573 4.91 -13.39 39.44
CA LEU A 573 4.51 -14.65 38.81
C LEU A 573 4.67 -15.81 39.79
N LYS A 574 3.90 -16.87 39.55
CA LYS A 574 4.00 -18.16 40.23
C LYS A 574 4.89 -19.10 39.41
N GLU A 575 5.56 -20.03 40.10
CA GLU A 575 6.27 -21.11 39.42
C GLU A 575 5.32 -21.88 38.50
N GLY A 576 5.78 -22.18 37.28
CA GLY A 576 4.97 -22.81 36.24
C GLY A 576 4.16 -21.85 35.38
N GLY A 577 2.99 -22.25 34.92
CA GLY A 577 2.16 -21.48 33.99
C GLY A 577 1.46 -20.30 34.67
N ASN A 578 1.55 -19.14 34.00
CA ASN A 578 0.84 -17.93 34.37
C ASN A 578 0.12 -17.35 33.14
N THR A 579 -1.00 -16.66 33.38
CA THR A 579 -1.71 -15.89 32.37
C THR A 579 -1.46 -14.41 32.59
N ILE A 580 -1.00 -13.69 31.60
CA ILE A 580 -0.93 -12.23 31.62
C ILE A 580 -1.94 -11.69 30.62
N SER A 581 -2.95 -10.98 31.11
CA SER A 581 -3.98 -10.35 30.28
C SER A 581 -3.81 -8.85 30.29
N PHE A 582 -3.87 -8.23 29.11
CA PHE A 582 -3.82 -6.79 28.94
C PHE A 582 -5.10 -6.33 28.26
N GLY A 583 -5.70 -5.24 28.75
CA GLY A 583 -6.96 -4.79 28.18
C GLY A 583 -7.47 -3.45 28.72
N LYS A 584 -8.71 -3.14 28.34
CA LYS A 584 -9.49 -2.05 28.88
C LYS A 584 -10.50 -2.61 29.88
N PHE A 585 -10.37 -2.19 31.13
CA PHE A 585 -11.25 -2.58 32.22
C PHE A 585 -11.92 -1.35 32.83
N THR A 586 -12.89 -1.56 33.71
CA THR A 586 -13.63 -0.45 34.34
C THR A 586 -12.70 0.58 34.98
N GLY A 587 -12.82 1.83 34.55
CA GLY A 587 -11.98 2.94 34.99
C GLY A 587 -10.76 3.25 34.11
N ASP A 588 -10.52 2.44 33.08
CA ASP A 588 -9.49 2.72 32.06
C ASP A 588 -10.02 3.68 30.99
N TRP A 589 -9.09 4.44 30.36
CA TRP A 589 -9.46 5.34 29.28
C TRP A 589 -9.45 4.64 27.90
N GLY A 590 -8.74 3.52 27.80
CA GLY A 590 -8.68 2.73 26.56
C GLY A 590 -8.05 3.45 25.38
N TYR A 591 -8.40 2.97 24.18
CA TYR A 591 -7.98 3.49 22.89
C TYR A 591 -6.47 3.46 22.66
N MET A 592 -5.80 2.44 23.19
CA MET A 592 -4.37 2.19 23.02
C MET A 592 -4.14 1.01 22.08
N PHE A 593 -2.90 0.88 21.65
CA PHE A 593 -2.44 -0.20 20.77
C PHE A 593 -1.22 -0.88 21.40
N ILE A 594 -1.18 -2.20 21.38
CA ILE A 594 -0.07 -3.01 21.90
C ILE A 594 0.47 -3.93 20.80
N LYS A 595 1.79 -4.09 20.74
CA LYS A 595 2.43 -4.96 19.74
C LYS A 595 2.88 -6.29 20.35
N SER A 596 3.50 -6.22 21.50
CA SER A 596 4.11 -7.38 22.13
C SER A 596 4.34 -7.17 23.62
N ILE A 597 4.49 -8.27 24.33
CA ILE A 597 5.04 -8.30 25.69
C ILE A 597 6.31 -9.15 25.72
N GLU A 598 7.17 -8.87 26.68
CA GLU A 598 8.30 -9.71 27.05
C GLU A 598 8.42 -9.75 28.57
N VAL A 599 8.66 -10.92 29.14
CA VAL A 599 8.87 -11.10 30.58
C VAL A 599 10.32 -11.47 30.83
N THR A 600 10.97 -10.73 31.70
CA THR A 600 12.34 -11.01 32.13
C THR A 600 12.41 -11.21 33.65
N ALA A 601 13.37 -12.00 34.12
CA ALA A 601 13.66 -12.09 35.56
C ALA A 601 14.30 -10.77 36.03
N GLU A 602 13.95 -10.32 37.26
CA GLU A 602 14.63 -9.21 37.92
C GLU A 602 16.07 -9.55 38.29
#